data_a832c17a02cd88977d588c418d48b122
#
_entry.id   a832c17a02cd88977d588c418d48b122
#
_cell.length_a   1.000
_cell.length_b   1.000
_cell.length_c   1.000
_cell.angle_alpha   90.00
_cell.angle_beta   90.00
_cell.angle_gamma   90.00
#
_symmetry.space_group_name_H-M   'P 1'
#
loop_
_entity.id
_entity.type
_entity.pdbx_description
1 polymer ?
#
loop_
_entity_poly.entity_id
_entity_poly.type
_entity_poly.pdbx_seq_one_letter_code
_entity_poly.pdbx_strand_id
1 'polypeptide(L)'
;VQVVETTDRAAVGALITMPDYVDVIVPRGGKGLIERISKDARVPVIKHLDGICHVYVDDRADLDKAEAIAINAKTHRYGVCNAMETLLVHQAVAAEFLPRCCRRLLLLPKRTGPPNIWRRFYRSK
;
A
#
# COMPACT_ATOMS: atom_id res chain seq x y z
N VAL A 1 -3.87 -6.46 28.00
CA VAL A 1 -2.83 -6.35 26.96
C VAL A 1 -1.54 -6.91 27.53
N GLN A 2 -0.88 -7.81 26.82
CA GLN A 2 0.39 -8.42 27.20
C GLN A 2 1.41 -8.19 26.10
N VAL A 3 2.67 -8.08 26.49
CA VAL A 3 3.80 -7.94 25.56
C VAL A 3 4.74 -9.11 25.82
N VAL A 4 5.18 -9.79 24.75
CA VAL A 4 6.18 -10.85 24.84
C VAL A 4 7.54 -10.20 25.13
N GLU A 5 8.18 -10.61 26.23
CA GLU A 5 9.41 -9.97 26.73
C GLU A 5 10.66 -10.24 25.88
N THR A 6 10.61 -11.24 24.98
CA THR A 6 11.74 -11.59 24.12
C THR A 6 11.56 -11.05 22.71
N THR A 7 12.67 -10.67 22.07
CA THR A 7 12.77 -10.32 20.65
C THR A 7 13.13 -11.51 19.77
N ASP A 8 13.27 -12.71 20.35
CA ASP A 8 13.58 -13.92 19.62
C ASP A 8 12.43 -14.29 18.68
N ARG A 9 12.74 -14.47 17.41
CA ARG A 9 11.76 -14.88 16.38
C ARG A 9 11.23 -16.31 16.58
N ALA A 10 11.85 -17.13 17.43
CA ALA A 10 11.35 -18.43 17.82
C ALA A 10 10.02 -18.31 18.59
N ALA A 11 9.84 -17.24 19.39
CA ALA A 11 8.60 -16.97 20.08
C ALA A 11 7.41 -16.79 19.14
N VAL A 12 7.61 -16.19 17.96
CA VAL A 12 6.57 -16.10 16.92
C VAL A 12 6.18 -17.50 16.45
N GLY A 13 7.15 -18.39 16.24
CA GLY A 13 6.91 -19.77 15.85
C GLY A 13 6.07 -20.54 16.87
N ALA A 14 6.29 -20.31 18.16
CA ALA A 14 5.50 -20.91 19.24
C ALA A 14 4.07 -20.36 19.22
N LEU A 15 3.88 -19.02 19.21
CA LEU A 15 2.58 -18.37 19.24
C LEU A 15 1.64 -18.82 18.11
N ILE A 16 2.17 -18.95 16.88
CA ILE A 16 1.35 -19.31 15.72
C ILE A 16 0.86 -20.77 15.75
N THR A 17 1.39 -21.59 16.67
CA THR A 17 1.07 -23.01 16.81
C THR A 17 0.31 -23.33 18.12
N MET A 18 -0.22 -22.32 18.81
CA MET A 18 -0.90 -22.44 20.13
C MET A 18 -2.40 -22.14 20.02
N PRO A 19 -3.22 -22.95 19.36
CA PRO A 19 -4.65 -22.67 19.19
C PRO A 19 -5.44 -22.63 20.52
N ASP A 20 -4.94 -23.29 21.58
CA ASP A 20 -5.59 -23.27 22.89
C ASP A 20 -5.46 -21.94 23.62
N TYR A 21 -4.55 -21.06 23.18
CA TYR A 21 -4.25 -19.77 23.82
C TYR A 21 -4.39 -18.57 22.91
N VAL A 22 -4.43 -18.80 21.60
CA VAL A 22 -4.47 -17.75 20.58
C VAL A 22 -5.60 -18.02 19.60
N ASP A 23 -6.61 -17.16 19.59
CA ASP A 23 -7.79 -17.30 18.73
C ASP A 23 -7.52 -16.83 17.29
N VAL A 24 -6.77 -15.74 17.12
CA VAL A 24 -6.48 -15.14 15.82
C VAL A 24 -5.17 -14.38 15.83
N ILE A 25 -4.47 -14.39 14.70
CA ILE A 25 -3.22 -13.65 14.51
C ILE A 25 -3.41 -12.60 13.42
N VAL A 26 -2.97 -11.37 13.71
CA VAL A 26 -2.89 -10.27 12.75
C VAL A 26 -1.41 -9.92 12.54
N PRO A 27 -0.74 -10.50 11.54
CA PRO A 27 0.69 -10.30 11.37
C PRO A 27 1.00 -8.88 10.88
N ARG A 28 2.09 -8.33 11.40
CA ARG A 28 2.66 -7.05 10.95
C ARG A 28 4.14 -7.26 10.66
N GLY A 29 4.56 -6.99 9.44
CA GLY A 29 5.97 -7.15 9.05
C GLY A 29 6.13 -7.31 7.55
N GLY A 30 7.34 -7.67 7.12
CA GLY A 30 7.66 -7.89 5.72
C GLY A 30 7.09 -9.21 5.17
N LYS A 31 7.10 -9.32 3.84
CA LYS A 31 6.51 -10.44 3.07
C LYS A 31 6.97 -11.81 3.58
N GLY A 32 8.26 -11.98 3.86
CA GLY A 32 8.79 -13.27 4.34
C GLY A 32 8.22 -13.71 5.69
N LEU A 33 7.91 -12.77 6.61
CA LEU A 33 7.23 -13.11 7.86
C LEU A 33 5.79 -13.56 7.61
N ILE A 34 5.07 -12.84 6.76
CA ILE A 34 3.68 -13.16 6.42
C ILE A 34 3.60 -14.51 5.72
N GLU A 35 4.50 -14.81 4.81
CA GLU A 35 4.59 -16.11 4.12
C GLU A 35 4.86 -17.25 5.11
N ARG A 36 5.84 -17.07 6.02
CA ARG A 36 6.14 -18.06 7.06
C ARG A 36 4.93 -18.31 7.95
N ILE A 37 4.30 -17.26 8.48
CA ILE A 37 3.11 -17.40 9.31
C ILE A 37 1.99 -18.10 8.54
N SER A 38 1.79 -17.75 7.27
CA SER A 38 0.74 -18.36 6.43
C SER A 38 0.95 -19.85 6.20
N LYS A 39 2.21 -20.31 6.18
CA LYS A 39 2.57 -21.70 5.98
C LYS A 39 2.47 -22.53 7.26
N ASP A 40 2.95 -21.96 8.37
CA ASP A 40 3.23 -22.71 9.59
C ASP A 40 2.15 -22.52 10.67
N ALA A 41 1.25 -21.53 10.53
CA ALA A 41 0.23 -21.25 11.54
C ALA A 41 -0.84 -22.35 11.63
N ARG A 42 -1.15 -22.71 12.86
CA ARG A 42 -2.30 -23.56 13.23
C ARG A 42 -3.47 -22.75 13.80
N VAL A 43 -3.31 -21.44 13.86
CA VAL A 43 -4.28 -20.44 14.34
C VAL A 43 -4.77 -19.65 13.14
N PRO A 44 -6.05 -19.22 13.09
CA PRO A 44 -6.57 -18.33 12.04
C PRO A 44 -5.72 -17.07 11.88
N VAL A 45 -5.41 -16.70 10.64
CA VAL A 45 -4.55 -15.55 10.32
C VAL A 45 -5.29 -14.54 9.47
N ILE A 46 -5.45 -13.32 9.97
CA ILE A 46 -5.95 -12.17 9.20
C ILE A 46 -4.74 -11.44 8.61
N LYS A 47 -4.41 -11.77 7.38
CA LYS A 47 -3.23 -11.23 6.68
C LYS A 47 -3.59 -10.29 5.55
N HIS A 48 -2.69 -9.35 5.26
CA HIS A 48 -2.65 -8.65 3.98
C HIS A 48 -1.28 -8.92 3.33
N LEU A 49 -1.25 -9.04 2.02
CA LEU A 49 0.00 -9.22 1.27
C LEU A 49 0.47 -7.91 0.66
N ASP A 50 -0.29 -7.35 -0.25
CA ASP A 50 0.04 -6.12 -0.95
C ASP A 50 -1.17 -5.18 -0.93
N GLY A 51 -0.93 -3.88 -0.74
CA GLY A 51 -1.93 -2.85 -0.88
C GLY A 51 -1.84 -2.24 -2.28
N ILE A 52 -2.93 -2.29 -3.05
CA ILE A 52 -3.05 -1.55 -4.31
C ILE A 52 -4.02 -0.41 -4.07
N CYS A 53 -3.48 0.72 -3.58
CA CYS A 53 -4.29 1.86 -3.22
C CYS A 53 -4.65 2.69 -4.45
N HIS A 54 -5.90 3.13 -4.52
CA HIS A 54 -6.43 3.91 -5.63
C HIS A 54 -6.79 5.32 -5.18
N VAL A 55 -6.56 6.29 -6.05
CA VAL A 55 -7.14 7.64 -5.96
C VAL A 55 -8.01 7.81 -7.19
N TYR A 56 -9.28 8.19 -6.99
CA TYR A 56 -10.22 8.51 -8.06
C TYR A 56 -10.49 10.01 -8.10
N VAL A 57 -10.36 10.59 -9.29
CA VAL A 57 -10.69 11.99 -9.58
C VAL A 57 -11.96 12.03 -10.39
N ASP A 58 -13.04 12.49 -9.76
CA ASP A 58 -14.37 12.62 -10.33
C ASP A 58 -14.50 13.85 -11.25
N ASP A 59 -15.55 13.90 -12.09
CA ASP A 59 -15.82 15.04 -12.96
C ASP A 59 -16.14 16.33 -12.20
N ARG A 60 -16.66 16.21 -10.96
CA ARG A 60 -16.96 17.33 -10.07
C ARG A 60 -15.86 17.66 -9.08
N ALA A 61 -14.69 17.03 -9.21
CA ALA A 61 -13.58 17.28 -8.30
C ALA A 61 -13.00 18.68 -8.52
N ASP A 62 -12.59 19.31 -7.42
CA ASP A 62 -11.66 20.44 -7.47
C ASP A 62 -10.31 19.91 -7.95
N LEU A 63 -9.89 20.28 -9.16
CA LEU A 63 -8.70 19.74 -9.79
C LEU A 63 -7.41 20.17 -9.10
N ASP A 64 -7.37 21.34 -8.45
CA ASP A 64 -6.20 21.79 -7.69
C ASP A 64 -6.01 20.93 -6.44
N LYS A 65 -7.09 20.68 -5.74
CA LYS A 65 -7.11 19.79 -4.57
C LYS A 65 -6.82 18.35 -4.96
N ALA A 66 -7.42 17.87 -6.05
CA ALA A 66 -7.19 16.51 -6.56
C ALA A 66 -5.72 16.28 -6.94
N GLU A 67 -5.07 17.26 -7.57
CA GLU A 67 -3.64 17.22 -7.89
C GLU A 67 -2.80 17.13 -6.62
N ALA A 68 -3.05 18.01 -5.64
CA ALA A 68 -2.32 18.00 -4.38
C ALA A 68 -2.45 16.66 -3.64
N ILE A 69 -3.66 16.07 -3.63
CA ILE A 69 -3.92 14.76 -3.03
C ILE A 69 -3.17 13.65 -3.78
N ALA A 70 -3.28 13.60 -5.12
CA ALA A 70 -2.62 12.57 -5.93
C ALA A 70 -1.10 12.60 -5.77
N ILE A 71 -0.51 13.79 -5.79
CA ILE A 71 0.92 13.98 -5.57
C ILE A 71 1.32 13.50 -4.17
N ASN A 72 0.62 13.93 -3.14
CA ASN A 72 0.92 13.54 -1.76
C ASN A 72 0.74 12.02 -1.56
N ALA A 73 -0.37 11.44 -2.02
CA ALA A 73 -0.67 10.02 -1.89
C ALA A 73 0.41 9.13 -2.53
N LYS A 74 1.08 9.59 -3.61
CA LYS A 74 2.18 8.86 -4.23
C LYS A 74 3.53 9.15 -3.62
N THR A 75 3.80 10.39 -3.23
CA THR A 75 5.18 10.85 -3.01
C THR A 75 5.56 11.07 -1.55
N HIS A 76 4.60 11.10 -0.64
CA HIS A 76 4.88 11.26 0.78
C HIS A 76 5.81 10.14 1.29
N ARG A 77 5.48 8.88 0.96
CA ARG A 77 6.33 7.70 1.20
C ARG A 77 6.07 6.65 0.12
N TYR A 78 7.06 6.36 -0.71
CA TYR A 78 6.89 5.41 -1.83
C TYR A 78 6.77 3.95 -1.41
N GLY A 79 7.39 3.55 -0.32
CA GLY A 79 7.54 2.14 0.10
C GLY A 79 6.54 1.69 1.17
N VAL A 80 5.45 2.42 1.39
CA VAL A 80 4.44 2.05 2.37
C VAL A 80 3.20 1.45 1.70
N CYS A 81 2.51 0.57 2.44
CA CYS A 81 1.36 -0.18 1.93
C CYS A 81 0.15 0.69 1.55
N ASN A 82 0.08 1.95 2.01
CA ASN A 82 -0.98 2.90 1.69
C ASN A 82 -0.56 3.97 0.68
N ALA A 83 0.59 3.84 0.03
CA ALA A 83 0.95 4.71 -1.09
C ALA A 83 0.04 4.43 -2.29
N MET A 84 -0.34 5.48 -3.02
CA MET A 84 -1.15 5.33 -4.23
C MET A 84 -0.38 4.52 -5.29
N GLU A 85 -1.01 3.46 -5.79
CA GLU A 85 -0.50 2.64 -6.89
C GLU A 85 -1.23 2.92 -8.20
N THR A 86 -2.51 3.30 -8.11
CA THR A 86 -3.36 3.55 -9.27
C THR A 86 -4.06 4.89 -9.14
N LEU A 87 -3.97 5.71 -10.19
CA LEU A 87 -4.71 6.95 -10.34
C LEU A 87 -5.81 6.73 -11.40
N LEU A 88 -7.06 6.81 -10.98
CA LEU A 88 -8.24 6.74 -11.83
C LEU A 88 -8.76 8.16 -12.04
N VAL A 89 -9.08 8.53 -13.27
CA VAL A 89 -9.55 9.87 -13.60
C VAL A 89 -10.78 9.76 -14.49
N HIS A 90 -11.86 10.46 -14.12
CA HIS A 90 -13.06 10.53 -14.93
C HIS A 90 -12.74 11.10 -16.32
N GLN A 91 -13.34 10.54 -17.37
CA GLN A 91 -13.02 10.88 -18.76
C GLN A 91 -13.19 12.37 -19.07
N ALA A 92 -14.24 13.00 -18.50
CA ALA A 92 -14.55 14.41 -18.76
C ALA A 92 -13.42 15.37 -18.33
N VAL A 93 -12.64 15.04 -17.30
CA VAL A 93 -11.55 15.88 -16.76
C VAL A 93 -10.16 15.34 -17.09
N ALA A 94 -10.07 14.18 -17.71
CA ALA A 94 -8.79 13.51 -17.96
C ALA A 94 -7.84 14.32 -18.86
N ALA A 95 -8.37 14.99 -19.88
CA ALA A 95 -7.58 15.79 -20.83
C ALA A 95 -6.91 16.99 -20.16
N GLU A 96 -7.55 17.58 -19.15
CA GLU A 96 -7.03 18.70 -18.38
C GLU A 96 -6.12 18.22 -17.25
N PHE A 97 -6.61 17.25 -16.47
CA PHE A 97 -5.96 16.81 -15.23
C PHE A 97 -4.66 16.02 -15.46
N LEU A 98 -4.66 15.04 -16.38
CA LEU A 98 -3.52 14.13 -16.55
C LEU A 98 -2.23 14.84 -16.97
N PRO A 99 -2.20 15.76 -17.98
CA PRO A 99 -0.96 16.43 -18.35
C PRO A 99 -0.37 17.25 -17.19
N ARG A 100 -1.21 17.88 -16.41
CA ARG A 100 -0.86 18.70 -15.27
C ARG A 100 -0.28 17.86 -14.12
N CYS A 101 -0.96 16.82 -13.70
CA CYS A 101 -0.54 15.91 -12.65
C CYS A 101 0.73 15.15 -13.03
N CYS A 102 0.83 14.62 -14.26
CA CYS A 102 2.00 13.91 -14.74
C CYS A 102 3.24 14.80 -14.80
N ARG A 103 3.10 16.04 -15.32
CA ARG A 103 4.23 17.00 -15.35
C ARG A 103 4.80 17.21 -13.96
N ARG A 104 3.94 17.42 -12.97
CA ARG A 104 4.36 17.65 -11.60
C ARG A 104 5.03 16.42 -10.96
N LEU A 105 4.49 15.23 -11.21
CA LEU A 105 5.09 13.97 -10.77
C LEU A 105 6.47 13.72 -11.40
N LEU A 106 6.64 14.06 -12.68
CA LEU A 106 7.91 13.89 -13.40
C LEU A 106 8.99 14.89 -12.95
N LEU A 107 8.60 16.07 -12.50
CA LEU A 107 9.52 17.12 -12.02
C LEU A 107 9.99 16.90 -10.59
N LEU A 108 9.38 15.98 -9.84
CA LEU A 108 9.84 15.67 -8.50
C LEU A 108 11.23 15.03 -8.54
N PRO A 109 12.14 15.41 -7.61
CA PRO A 109 13.47 14.83 -7.55
C PRO A 109 13.34 13.31 -7.39
N LYS A 110 13.99 12.56 -8.28
CA LYS A 110 14.07 11.10 -8.23
C LYS A 110 14.79 10.69 -6.95
N ARG A 111 14.06 10.55 -5.87
CA ARG A 111 14.60 9.86 -4.68
C ARG A 111 14.75 8.40 -5.10
N THR A 112 15.95 7.88 -4.93
CA THR A 112 16.40 6.54 -5.30
C THR A 112 15.40 5.47 -4.84
N GLY A 113 14.57 5.03 -5.77
CA GLY A 113 13.66 3.90 -5.65
C GLY A 113 13.68 3.10 -6.96
N PRO A 114 13.25 1.84 -6.98
CA PRO A 114 13.33 0.99 -8.17
C PRO A 114 12.59 1.61 -9.36
N PRO A 115 13.10 1.45 -10.60
CA PRO A 115 12.64 2.15 -11.80
C PRO A 115 11.22 1.80 -12.31
N ASN A 116 10.49 0.97 -11.58
CA ASN A 116 9.20 0.42 -12.07
C ASN A 116 7.96 1.17 -11.56
N ILE A 117 8.11 2.33 -10.91
CA ILE A 117 7.03 3.09 -10.27
C ILE A 117 6.02 3.69 -11.27
N TRP A 118 6.33 3.73 -12.57
CA TRP A 118 5.60 4.54 -13.57
C TRP A 118 4.73 3.74 -14.54
N ARG A 119 4.48 2.44 -14.36
CA ARG A 119 3.96 1.59 -15.43
C ARG A 119 2.44 1.34 -15.45
N ARG A 120 1.60 1.96 -14.62
CA ARG A 120 0.15 1.74 -14.71
C ARG A 120 -0.66 3.03 -14.65
N PHE A 121 -0.77 3.69 -15.79
CA PHE A 121 -1.88 4.61 -16.04
C PHE A 121 -2.92 3.85 -16.87
N TYR A 122 -4.08 3.61 -16.30
CA TYR A 122 -5.22 3.03 -17.02
C TYR A 122 -6.18 4.14 -17.43
N ARG A 123 -6.49 4.17 -18.73
CA ARG A 123 -7.58 4.96 -19.29
C ARG A 123 -8.81 4.06 -19.28
N SER A 124 -9.82 4.34 -18.44
CA SER A 124 -11.12 3.70 -18.60
C SER A 124 -11.81 4.29 -19.83
N LYS A 125 -12.34 3.42 -20.69
CA LYS A 125 -13.17 3.81 -21.82
C LYS A 125 -14.52 4.26 -21.32
#